data_9fbdd232e3e5e5ee7914049e84e1fb17
#
_entry.id   9fbdd232e3e5e5ee7914049e84e1fb17
#
_cell.length_a   1.000
_cell.length_b   1.000
_cell.length_c   1.000
_cell.angle_alpha   90.00
_cell.angle_beta   90.00
_cell.angle_gamma   90.00
#
_symmetry.space_group_name_H-M   'P 1'
#
loop_
_entity.id
_entity.type
_entity.pdbx_description
1 polymer ?
#
loop_
_entity_poly.entity_id
_entity_poly.type
_entity_poly.pdbx_seq_one_letter_code
_entity_poly.pdbx_strand_id
1 'polypeptide(L)'
;MRQSYKIIPVYTADVSGVCSALYELGGMVVMHDPSGCNSTYNTHDEIRWYDQDSLIYISGLTEIDAVMGNDAKFIYDIEETARELKPKFIALAGSPIPFMNGTDFPAIAQVIETETGIPAFAIPTNGMHDYTYGAGIALARIAERFTGESETCLLYTSPSP
;
A
#
# COMPACT_ATOMS: atom_id res chain seq x y z
N MET A 1 11.92 -0.56 -20.96
CA MET A 1 11.44 -1.93 -21.14
C MET A 1 9.94 -1.84 -21.40
N ARG A 2 9.41 -2.51 -22.39
CA ARG A 2 7.94 -2.50 -22.61
C ARG A 2 7.31 -3.36 -21.53
N GLN A 3 6.33 -2.79 -20.85
CA GLN A 3 5.66 -3.42 -19.74
C GLN A 3 4.97 -4.73 -20.15
N SER A 4 5.12 -5.75 -19.33
CA SER A 4 4.48 -7.06 -19.56
C SER A 4 2.95 -6.99 -19.60
N TYR A 5 2.32 -6.01 -18.92
CA TYR A 5 0.87 -5.82 -18.92
C TYR A 5 0.27 -5.58 -20.31
N LYS A 6 1.07 -5.14 -21.29
CA LYS A 6 0.62 -5.02 -22.70
C LYS A 6 0.52 -6.36 -23.41
N ILE A 7 1.14 -7.38 -22.87
CA ILE A 7 1.22 -8.73 -23.43
C ILE A 7 0.48 -9.70 -22.51
N ILE A 8 0.76 -9.62 -21.22
CA ILE A 8 0.15 -10.44 -20.18
C ILE A 8 -0.34 -9.46 -19.11
N PRO A 9 -1.66 -9.33 -18.90
CA PRO A 9 -2.20 -8.47 -17.85
C PRO A 9 -1.68 -8.93 -16.48
N VAL A 10 -1.06 -8.00 -15.75
CA VAL A 10 -0.64 -8.23 -14.36
C VAL A 10 -1.54 -7.37 -13.49
N TYR A 11 -2.54 -7.99 -12.91
CA TYR A 11 -3.62 -7.35 -12.16
C TYR A 11 -3.13 -6.47 -10.98
N THR A 12 -2.04 -6.83 -10.39
CA THR A 12 -1.54 -6.24 -9.14
C THR A 12 -0.15 -5.64 -9.25
N ALA A 13 0.33 -5.33 -10.46
CA ALA A 13 1.72 -4.94 -10.67
C ALA A 13 2.14 -3.70 -9.88
N ASP A 14 1.35 -2.62 -9.91
CA ASP A 14 1.61 -1.39 -9.15
C ASP A 14 1.42 -1.60 -7.64
N VAL A 15 0.42 -2.35 -7.22
CA VAL A 15 0.20 -2.70 -5.79
C VAL A 15 1.38 -3.50 -5.25
N SER A 16 1.89 -4.48 -6.00
CA SER A 16 3.08 -5.24 -5.61
C SER A 16 4.31 -4.34 -5.47
N GLY A 17 4.46 -3.33 -6.34
CA GLY A 17 5.51 -2.33 -6.23
C GLY A 17 5.43 -1.52 -4.94
N VAL A 18 4.23 -1.12 -4.54
CA VAL A 18 3.98 -0.45 -3.24
C VAL A 18 4.41 -1.35 -2.08
N CYS A 19 3.93 -2.58 -2.06
CA CYS A 19 4.24 -3.52 -0.98
C CYS A 19 5.75 -3.76 -0.84
N SER A 20 6.45 -3.97 -1.95
CA SER A 20 7.91 -4.17 -1.92
C SER A 20 8.68 -2.93 -1.48
N ALA A 21 8.25 -1.73 -1.90
CA ALA A 21 8.92 -0.49 -1.52
C ALA A 21 8.77 -0.18 -0.02
N LEU A 22 7.63 -0.56 0.58
CA LEU A 22 7.33 -0.29 1.99
C LEU A 22 7.65 -1.47 2.92
N TYR A 23 8.11 -2.60 2.41
CA TYR A 23 8.24 -3.88 3.11
C TYR A 23 8.98 -3.77 4.45
N GLU A 24 10.12 -3.08 4.47
CA GLU A 24 11.03 -3.03 5.63
C GLU A 24 10.87 -1.77 6.50
N LEU A 25 9.93 -0.88 6.15
CA LEU A 25 9.82 0.43 6.82
C LEU A 25 9.04 0.37 8.14
N GLY A 26 8.47 -0.78 8.48
CA GLY A 26 7.72 -0.99 9.73
C GLY A 26 6.32 -0.40 9.71
N GLY A 27 5.79 -0.11 8.52
CA GLY A 27 4.40 0.30 8.32
C GLY A 27 3.50 -0.89 8.01
N MET A 28 2.20 -0.70 8.21
CA MET A 28 1.16 -1.63 7.78
C MET A 28 0.68 -1.23 6.40
N VAL A 29 0.86 -2.11 5.41
CA VAL A 29 0.36 -1.92 4.05
C VAL A 29 -0.89 -2.76 3.87
N VAL A 30 -2.01 -2.12 3.52
CA VAL A 30 -3.27 -2.81 3.31
C VAL A 30 -3.67 -2.72 1.85
N MET A 31 -3.70 -3.86 1.19
CA MET A 31 -4.22 -4.01 -0.17
C MET A 31 -5.74 -4.21 -0.10
N HIS A 32 -6.51 -3.25 -0.60
CA HIS A 32 -7.95 -3.41 -0.70
C HIS A 32 -8.30 -4.23 -1.95
N ASP A 33 -8.57 -5.51 -1.74
CA ASP A 33 -8.76 -6.49 -2.82
C ASP A 33 -9.50 -7.74 -2.33
N PRO A 34 -10.13 -8.52 -3.24
CA PRO A 34 -10.73 -9.82 -2.93
C PRO A 34 -9.78 -10.94 -2.53
N SER A 35 -8.51 -10.74 -2.42
CA SER A 35 -7.45 -11.68 -2.04
C SER A 35 -6.93 -12.66 -3.10
N GLY A 36 -7.54 -12.80 -4.25
CA GLY A 36 -7.12 -13.76 -5.28
C GLY A 36 -5.69 -13.56 -5.77
N CYS A 37 -5.47 -12.53 -6.59
CA CYS A 37 -4.17 -12.28 -7.20
C CYS A 37 -3.14 -11.69 -6.23
N ASN A 38 -3.57 -10.91 -5.25
CA ASN A 38 -2.67 -10.30 -4.27
C ASN A 38 -2.13 -11.29 -3.23
N SER A 39 -2.79 -12.41 -3.00
CA SER A 39 -2.31 -13.43 -2.07
C SER A 39 -0.98 -14.05 -2.49
N THR A 40 -0.69 -14.11 -3.78
CA THR A 40 0.59 -14.62 -4.30
C THR A 40 1.77 -13.78 -3.87
N TYR A 41 1.58 -12.46 -3.75
CA TYR A 41 2.62 -11.57 -3.25
C TYR A 41 3.10 -11.99 -1.86
N ASN A 42 2.18 -12.27 -0.95
CA ASN A 42 2.50 -12.63 0.43
C ASN A 42 3.07 -14.06 0.56
N THR A 43 2.93 -14.91 -0.46
CA THR A 43 3.32 -16.32 -0.38
C THR A 43 4.53 -16.68 -1.23
N HIS A 44 4.75 -16.01 -2.36
CA HIS A 44 5.74 -16.44 -3.34
C HIS A 44 6.54 -15.31 -3.99
N ASP A 45 5.96 -14.13 -4.15
CA ASP A 45 6.57 -13.09 -4.99
C ASP A 45 7.60 -12.24 -4.24
N GLU A 46 7.50 -12.15 -2.91
CA GLU A 46 8.45 -11.39 -2.10
C GLU A 46 9.45 -12.31 -1.40
N ILE A 47 10.67 -12.35 -1.91
CA ILE A 47 11.73 -13.25 -1.43
C ILE A 47 12.10 -12.97 0.04
N ARG A 48 12.05 -11.72 0.46
CA ARG A 48 12.38 -11.31 1.83
C ARG A 48 11.45 -11.90 2.89
N TRP A 49 10.28 -12.39 2.49
CA TRP A 49 9.32 -13.04 3.38
C TRP A 49 9.90 -14.24 4.13
N TYR A 50 10.92 -14.91 3.58
CA TYR A 50 11.57 -16.03 4.24
C TYR A 50 12.55 -15.61 5.35
N ASP A 51 13.03 -14.37 5.29
CA ASP A 51 14.06 -13.86 6.20
C ASP A 51 13.50 -12.81 7.18
N GLN A 52 12.44 -12.10 6.80
CA GLN A 52 11.90 -10.98 7.53
C GLN A 52 10.38 -10.86 7.35
N ASP A 53 9.65 -10.88 8.45
CA ASP A 53 8.21 -10.63 8.46
C ASP A 53 7.89 -9.17 8.11
N SER A 54 6.75 -8.94 7.47
CA SER A 54 6.22 -7.62 7.19
C SER A 54 4.71 -7.55 7.46
N LEU A 55 4.23 -6.34 7.77
CA LEU A 55 2.82 -6.08 8.04
C LEU A 55 2.08 -5.74 6.73
N ILE A 56 1.97 -6.72 5.83
CA ILE A 56 1.24 -6.60 4.58
C ILE A 56 -0.04 -7.42 4.65
N TYR A 57 -1.17 -6.77 4.45
CA TYR A 57 -2.50 -7.36 4.60
C TYR A 57 -3.34 -7.18 3.33
N ILE A 58 -4.29 -8.07 3.18
CA ILE A 58 -5.33 -8.00 2.14
C ILE A 58 -6.66 -7.88 2.85
N SER A 59 -7.50 -6.95 2.43
CA SER A 59 -8.79 -6.68 3.09
C SER A 59 -9.84 -7.79 2.92
N GLY A 60 -9.67 -8.67 1.94
CA GLY A 60 -10.65 -9.71 1.65
C GLY A 60 -12.00 -9.17 1.19
N LEU A 61 -12.00 -8.18 0.30
CA LEU A 61 -13.20 -7.55 -0.26
C LEU A 61 -14.14 -8.61 -0.84
N THR A 62 -15.36 -8.69 -0.31
CA THR A 62 -16.37 -9.61 -0.84
C THR A 62 -17.16 -8.99 -2.00
N GLU A 63 -17.86 -9.81 -2.78
CA GLU A 63 -18.73 -9.33 -3.85
C GLU A 63 -19.83 -8.39 -3.31
N ILE A 64 -20.37 -8.70 -2.16
CA ILE A 64 -21.40 -7.87 -1.51
C ILE A 64 -20.82 -6.53 -1.08
N ASP A 65 -19.65 -6.53 -0.45
CA ASP A 65 -18.97 -5.30 -0.04
C ASP A 65 -18.62 -4.43 -1.26
N ALA A 66 -18.20 -5.05 -2.36
CA ALA A 66 -17.88 -4.34 -3.59
C ALA A 66 -19.12 -3.69 -4.24
N VAL A 67 -20.29 -4.32 -4.19
CA VAL A 67 -21.53 -3.81 -4.77
C VAL A 67 -22.21 -2.77 -3.89
N MET A 68 -22.26 -3.02 -2.57
CA MET A 68 -22.98 -2.18 -1.62
C MET A 68 -22.16 -1.02 -1.07
N GLY A 69 -20.84 -1.12 -1.14
CA GLY A 69 -19.92 -0.22 -0.46
C GLY A 69 -19.92 -0.48 1.06
N ASN A 70 -18.84 -1.01 1.61
CA ASN A 70 -18.74 -1.28 3.05
C ASN A 70 -17.43 -0.75 3.63
N ASP A 71 -17.22 0.55 3.48
CA ASP A 71 -16.03 1.23 3.99
C ASP A 71 -15.92 1.13 5.52
N ALA A 72 -17.06 1.08 6.21
CA ALA A 72 -17.09 0.98 7.67
C ALA A 72 -16.42 -0.31 8.19
N LYS A 73 -16.66 -1.45 7.52
CA LYS A 73 -16.00 -2.71 7.87
C LYS A 73 -14.51 -2.64 7.59
N PHE A 74 -14.13 -2.09 6.44
CA PHE A 74 -12.73 -1.94 6.05
C PHE A 74 -11.95 -1.07 7.04
N ILE A 75 -12.52 0.06 7.46
CA ILE A 75 -11.95 0.95 8.48
C ILE A 75 -11.81 0.21 9.81
N TYR A 76 -12.87 -0.45 10.26
CA TYR A 76 -12.88 -1.16 11.54
C TYR A 76 -11.80 -2.25 11.60
N ASP A 77 -11.67 -3.09 10.57
CA ASP A 77 -10.68 -4.17 10.51
C ASP A 77 -9.25 -3.61 10.57
N ILE A 78 -8.99 -2.47 9.92
CA ILE A 78 -7.68 -1.80 9.96
C ILE A 78 -7.40 -1.23 11.35
N GLU A 79 -8.37 -0.56 11.96
CA GLU A 79 -8.22 0.02 13.29
C GLU A 79 -7.95 -1.04 14.36
N GLU A 80 -8.70 -2.16 14.33
CA GLU A 80 -8.49 -3.27 15.25
C GLU A 80 -7.07 -3.83 15.13
N THR A 81 -6.64 -4.10 13.90
CA THR A 81 -5.30 -4.60 13.60
C THR A 81 -4.21 -3.59 14.01
N ALA A 82 -4.43 -2.32 13.73
CA ALA A 82 -3.47 -1.27 14.07
C ALA A 82 -3.30 -1.07 15.60
N ARG A 83 -4.37 -1.22 16.38
CA ARG A 83 -4.29 -1.17 17.85
C ARG A 83 -3.46 -2.31 18.43
N GLU A 84 -3.53 -3.49 17.82
CA GLU A 84 -2.77 -4.66 18.24
C GLU A 84 -1.30 -4.56 17.83
N LEU A 85 -1.03 -4.27 16.56
CA LEU A 85 0.30 -4.34 15.97
C LEU A 85 1.13 -3.05 16.11
N LYS A 86 0.48 -1.91 16.31
CA LYS A 86 1.09 -0.58 16.50
C LYS A 86 2.13 -0.25 15.41
N PRO A 87 1.74 -0.27 14.13
CA PRO A 87 2.65 0.04 13.03
C PRO A 87 3.11 1.50 13.09
N LYS A 88 4.24 1.81 12.45
CA LYS A 88 4.76 3.18 12.36
C LYS A 88 3.89 4.08 11.47
N PHE A 89 3.24 3.51 10.48
CA PHE A 89 2.30 4.17 9.58
C PHE A 89 1.36 3.13 8.95
N ILE A 90 0.28 3.60 8.34
CA ILE A 90 -0.68 2.77 7.60
C ILE A 90 -0.75 3.28 6.16
N ALA A 91 -0.52 2.40 5.18
CA ALA A 91 -0.60 2.72 3.77
C ALA A 91 -1.73 1.90 3.11
N LEU A 92 -2.66 2.59 2.45
CA LEU A 92 -3.77 1.96 1.73
C LEU A 92 -3.46 1.93 0.24
N ALA A 93 -3.51 0.74 -0.36
CA ALA A 93 -3.31 0.54 -1.79
C ALA A 93 -4.53 -0.16 -2.40
N GLY A 94 -5.04 0.37 -3.50
CA GLY A 94 -6.23 -0.16 -4.18
C GLY A 94 -5.88 -1.05 -5.38
N SER A 95 -6.63 -2.12 -5.55
CA SER A 95 -6.66 -2.93 -6.75
C SER A 95 -7.66 -2.35 -7.79
N PRO A 96 -7.78 -2.91 -8.99
CA PRO A 96 -8.76 -2.45 -9.97
C PRO A 96 -10.20 -2.41 -9.51
N ILE A 97 -10.64 -3.33 -8.65
CA ILE A 97 -12.04 -3.38 -8.20
C ILE A 97 -12.43 -2.16 -7.36
N PRO A 98 -11.76 -1.82 -6.27
CA PRO A 98 -12.03 -0.59 -5.53
C PRO A 98 -11.91 0.68 -6.39
N PHE A 99 -10.95 0.70 -7.32
CA PHE A 99 -10.81 1.80 -8.25
C PHE A 99 -12.05 1.98 -9.14
N MET A 100 -12.59 0.88 -9.68
CA MET A 100 -13.83 0.91 -10.49
C MET A 100 -15.05 1.30 -9.67
N ASN A 101 -15.09 0.93 -8.40
CA ASN A 101 -16.17 1.29 -7.47
C ASN A 101 -16.08 2.73 -6.97
N GLY A 102 -14.97 3.42 -7.23
CA GLY A 102 -14.76 4.79 -6.79
C GLY A 102 -14.50 4.93 -5.29
N THR A 103 -13.89 3.93 -4.65
CA THR A 103 -13.51 3.97 -3.24
C THR A 103 -12.61 5.18 -2.95
N ASP A 104 -13.01 6.01 -1.98
CA ASP A 104 -12.26 7.21 -1.58
C ASP A 104 -11.20 6.88 -0.52
N PHE A 105 -10.08 6.30 -0.97
CA PHE A 105 -8.97 5.97 -0.08
C PHE A 105 -8.39 7.15 0.70
N PRO A 106 -8.25 8.37 0.14
CA PRO A 106 -7.85 9.53 0.92
C PRO A 106 -8.75 9.84 2.10
N ALA A 107 -10.08 9.80 1.92
CA ALA A 107 -11.03 10.01 3.00
C ALA A 107 -10.94 8.89 4.06
N ILE A 108 -10.86 7.64 3.63
CA ILE A 108 -10.69 6.49 4.52
C ILE A 108 -9.40 6.61 5.34
N ALA A 109 -8.28 6.96 4.71
CA ALA A 109 -7.00 7.15 5.40
C ALA A 109 -7.08 8.25 6.47
N GLN A 110 -7.78 9.36 6.17
CA GLN A 110 -7.97 10.44 7.13
C GLN A 110 -8.78 10.00 8.37
N VAL A 111 -9.83 9.20 8.17
CA VAL A 111 -10.61 8.62 9.27
C VAL A 111 -9.73 7.72 10.13
N ILE A 112 -9.01 6.79 9.51
CA ILE A 112 -8.11 5.86 10.23
C ILE A 112 -7.03 6.63 11.02
N GLU A 113 -6.43 7.65 10.43
CA GLU A 113 -5.44 8.49 11.13
C GLU A 113 -6.05 9.20 12.35
N THR A 114 -7.26 9.71 12.21
CA THR A 114 -7.96 10.41 13.30
C THR A 114 -8.29 9.47 14.46
N GLU A 115 -8.77 8.25 14.16
CA GLU A 115 -9.22 7.29 15.17
C GLU A 115 -8.06 6.54 15.84
N THR A 116 -6.98 6.27 15.09
CA THR A 116 -5.82 5.51 15.62
C THR A 116 -4.70 6.40 16.14
N GLY A 117 -4.60 7.62 15.67
CA GLY A 117 -3.44 8.50 15.92
C GLY A 117 -2.16 8.07 15.19
N ILE A 118 -2.24 7.07 14.31
CA ILE A 118 -1.12 6.57 13.51
C ILE A 118 -1.17 7.23 12.14
N PRO A 119 -0.07 7.79 11.61
CA PRO A 119 -0.04 8.37 10.29
C PRO A 119 -0.58 7.41 9.23
N ALA A 120 -1.66 7.79 8.54
CA ALA A 120 -2.28 6.99 7.50
C ALA A 120 -2.40 7.77 6.19
N PHE A 121 -2.15 7.10 5.08
CA PHE A 121 -2.20 7.72 3.76
C PHE A 121 -2.57 6.73 2.66
N ALA A 122 -3.18 7.26 1.61
CA ALA A 122 -3.53 6.51 0.41
C ALA A 122 -2.42 6.57 -0.63
N ILE A 123 -2.22 5.45 -1.32
CA ILE A 123 -1.35 5.35 -2.49
C ILE A 123 -2.24 5.03 -3.70
N PRO A 124 -2.28 5.90 -4.72
CA PRO A 124 -3.23 5.79 -5.83
C PRO A 124 -2.81 4.70 -6.83
N THR A 125 -2.96 3.45 -6.44
CA THR A 125 -2.81 2.27 -7.29
C THR A 125 -4.14 1.83 -7.89
N ASN A 126 -4.11 1.21 -9.04
CA ASN A 126 -5.31 0.74 -9.73
C ASN A 126 -5.07 -0.50 -10.61
N GLY A 127 -3.90 -1.13 -10.55
CA GLY A 127 -3.52 -2.25 -11.37
C GLY A 127 -3.22 -1.92 -12.85
N MET A 128 -3.28 -0.65 -13.24
CA MET A 128 -3.07 -0.22 -14.64
C MET A 128 -1.63 0.22 -14.94
N HIS A 129 -0.79 0.27 -13.93
CA HIS A 129 0.59 0.69 -14.03
C HIS A 129 1.53 -0.46 -13.70
N ASP A 130 2.81 -0.24 -13.93
CA ASP A 130 3.82 -1.24 -13.65
C ASP A 130 4.31 -1.22 -12.20
N TYR A 131 5.09 -2.23 -11.86
CA TYR A 131 5.70 -2.38 -10.55
C TYR A 131 6.56 -1.17 -10.15
N THR A 132 7.36 -0.64 -11.10
CA THR A 132 8.26 0.50 -10.82
C THR A 132 7.50 1.78 -10.57
N TYR A 133 6.37 1.97 -11.23
CA TYR A 133 5.46 3.08 -10.95
C TYR A 133 4.91 2.98 -9.51
N GLY A 134 4.39 1.82 -9.13
CA GLY A 134 3.88 1.59 -7.77
C GLY A 134 4.93 1.85 -6.70
N ALA A 135 6.14 1.33 -6.87
CA ALA A 135 7.25 1.59 -5.96
C ALA A 135 7.61 3.09 -5.89
N GLY A 136 7.64 3.77 -7.04
CA GLY A 136 7.96 5.19 -7.12
C GLY A 136 6.96 6.07 -6.37
N ILE A 137 5.65 5.86 -6.56
CA ILE A 137 4.63 6.63 -5.85
C ILE A 137 4.60 6.33 -4.35
N ALA A 138 4.89 5.10 -3.93
CA ALA A 138 4.99 4.74 -2.53
C ALA A 138 6.14 5.50 -1.84
N LEU A 139 7.32 5.50 -2.43
CA LEU A 139 8.47 6.24 -1.91
C LEU A 139 8.25 7.75 -1.91
N ALA A 140 7.58 8.29 -2.94
CA ALA A 140 7.20 9.70 -2.96
C ALA A 140 6.27 10.06 -1.79
N ARG A 141 5.26 9.23 -1.50
CA ARG A 141 4.36 9.44 -0.36
C ARG A 141 5.07 9.37 0.99
N ILE A 142 6.00 8.44 1.16
CA ILE A 142 6.85 8.39 2.36
C ILE A 142 7.69 9.67 2.49
N ALA A 143 8.32 10.11 1.41
CA ALA A 143 9.10 11.34 1.42
C ALA A 143 8.22 12.55 1.77
N GLU A 144 7.09 12.74 1.11
CA GLU A 144 6.14 13.84 1.38
C GLU A 144 5.66 13.85 2.84
N ARG A 145 5.43 12.68 3.43
CA ARG A 145 4.83 12.56 4.76
C ARG A 145 5.82 12.66 5.90
N PHE A 146 7.04 12.16 5.72
CA PHE A 146 8.00 11.98 6.81
C PHE A 146 9.29 12.79 6.67
N THR A 147 9.51 13.46 5.53
CA THR A 147 10.67 14.35 5.40
C THR A 147 10.24 15.81 5.59
N GLY A 148 11.09 16.57 6.26
CA GLY A 148 10.97 18.02 6.39
C GLY A 148 12.04 18.74 5.59
N GLU A 149 11.99 20.06 5.59
CA GLU A 149 13.08 20.87 5.07
C GLU A 149 14.32 20.65 5.94
N SER A 150 15.46 20.36 5.32
CA SER A 150 16.74 20.22 5.99
C SER A 150 17.66 21.37 5.61
N GLU A 151 18.24 22.02 6.58
CA GLU A 151 19.31 23.02 6.36
C GLU A 151 20.62 22.36 5.91
N THR A 152 20.74 21.04 6.05
CA THR A 152 21.95 20.29 5.72
C THR A 152 21.88 19.74 4.29
N CYS A 153 22.84 20.11 3.47
CA CYS A 153 22.94 19.59 2.11
C CYS A 153 23.44 18.13 2.11
N LEU A 154 22.56 17.18 1.80
CA LEU A 154 22.87 15.75 1.75
C LEU A 154 23.93 15.39 0.70
N LEU A 155 24.14 16.22 -0.33
CA LEU A 155 25.17 16.00 -1.35
C LEU A 155 26.59 15.98 -0.78
N TYR A 156 26.81 16.63 0.36
CA TYR A 156 28.11 16.64 1.04
C TYR A 156 28.25 15.54 2.10
N THR A 157 27.17 14.86 2.44
CA THR A 157 27.15 13.83 3.50
C THR A 157 26.99 12.42 2.96
N SER A 158 26.54 12.27 1.71
CA SER A 158 26.41 10.98 1.04
C SER A 158 27.60 10.73 0.11
N PRO A 159 28.27 9.57 0.21
CA PRO A 159 29.28 9.21 -0.77
C PRO A 159 28.63 9.14 -2.16
N SER A 160 29.25 9.83 -3.11
CA SER A 160 28.85 9.71 -4.51
C SER A 160 29.06 8.27 -5.00
N PRO A 161 28.13 7.70 -5.76
CA PRO A 161 28.31 6.38 -6.35
C PRO A 161 29.46 6.34 -7.35
#